data_e2f560a4c33c1c685b017df7076ff51d
#
_entry.id   e2f560a4c33c1c685b017df7076ff51d
#
_cell.length_a   1.000
_cell.length_b   1.000
_cell.length_c   1.000
_cell.angle_alpha   90.00
_cell.angle_beta   90.00
_cell.angle_gamma   90.00
#
_symmetry.space_group_name_H-M   'P 1'
#
loop_
_entity.id
_entity.type
_entity.pdbx_description
1 polymer ?
#
loop_
_entity_poly.entity_id
_entity_poly.type
_entity_poly.pdbx_seq_one_letter_code
_entity_poly.pdbx_strand_id
1 'polypeptide(L)'
;SALAAGCPVVVKAHPGHMATAELTAEAIVRAVVRCGLPGGVFNMIFGTDIGAELVRHPAIQAVGFTGSLAGGKALYQLAQQRPQPIPLFAEMSAINPLIILPQALQTRAEALANELVASFTLGGGQFCTRPGLILALRCAGLERFKSALCATVAGSTPQVLLNAPTLQHYRQGVAALAAHPRIEKLASGIAAGAGQAQTLLWQAQVEDLLAQDTLLQTEVFGPLSLLVEVDDEAQLKAVVKAQQGQLTATLHAEADDGPLAASLLPLLCEKAGRVLFNGYPTGVE
;
A
#
# COMPACT_ATOMS: atom_id res chain seq x y z
N SER A 1 19.18 8.07 7.71
CA SER A 1 19.09 9.55 7.51
C SER A 1 19.32 10.30 8.83
N ALA A 2 18.59 10.03 9.92
CA ALA A 2 18.73 10.77 11.17
C ALA A 2 20.16 10.70 11.76
N LEU A 3 20.76 9.51 11.88
CA LEU A 3 22.14 9.34 12.35
C LEU A 3 23.15 10.06 11.47
N ALA A 4 22.96 10.05 10.13
CA ALA A 4 23.82 10.77 9.21
C ALA A 4 23.71 12.31 9.37
N ALA A 5 22.57 12.80 9.84
CA ALA A 5 22.34 14.19 10.18
C ALA A 5 22.81 14.56 11.61
N GLY A 6 23.44 13.63 12.34
CA GLY A 6 23.91 13.87 13.71
C GLY A 6 22.83 13.78 14.79
N CYS A 7 21.65 13.26 14.46
CA CYS A 7 20.56 13.13 15.42
C CYS A 7 20.58 11.76 16.11
N PRO A 8 20.56 11.69 17.45
CA PRO A 8 20.34 10.43 18.17
C PRO A 8 18.97 9.84 17.83
N VAL A 9 18.87 8.51 17.83
CA VAL A 9 17.65 7.81 17.42
C VAL A 9 17.19 6.85 18.50
N VAL A 10 15.89 6.92 18.81
CA VAL A 10 15.19 5.92 19.62
C VAL A 10 14.19 5.21 18.71
N VAL A 11 14.36 3.90 18.52
CA VAL A 11 13.46 3.08 17.71
C VAL A 11 12.55 2.27 18.63
N LYS A 12 11.24 2.36 18.42
CA LYS A 12 10.29 1.42 19.01
C LYS A 12 10.15 0.22 18.09
N ALA A 13 10.56 -0.94 18.55
CA ALA A 13 10.48 -2.18 17.77
C ALA A 13 9.02 -2.55 17.42
N HIS A 14 8.83 -3.15 16.24
CA HIS A 14 7.53 -3.67 15.85
C HIS A 14 7.24 -4.99 16.59
N PRO A 15 6.06 -5.16 17.22
CA PRO A 15 5.76 -6.35 18.02
C PRO A 15 5.68 -7.65 17.22
N GLY A 16 5.51 -7.57 15.90
CA GLY A 16 5.41 -8.74 15.02
C GLY A 16 6.74 -9.44 14.71
N HIS A 17 7.90 -8.80 14.97
CA HIS A 17 9.23 -9.39 14.71
C HIS A 17 10.32 -8.83 15.63
N MET A 18 10.08 -8.93 16.92
CA MET A 18 10.99 -8.38 17.95
C MET A 18 12.41 -8.98 17.91
N ALA A 19 12.55 -10.27 17.63
CA ALA A 19 13.87 -10.91 17.54
C ALA A 19 14.72 -10.33 16.39
N THR A 20 14.13 -10.08 15.23
CA THR A 20 14.83 -9.39 14.13
C THR A 20 15.25 -7.97 14.51
N ALA A 21 14.38 -7.27 15.23
CA ALA A 21 14.68 -5.92 15.73
C ALA A 21 15.85 -5.93 16.72
N GLU A 22 15.89 -6.89 17.64
CA GLU A 22 16.99 -7.06 18.59
C GLU A 22 18.34 -7.32 17.90
N LEU A 23 18.38 -8.29 16.98
CA LEU A 23 19.60 -8.58 16.21
C LEU A 23 20.08 -7.37 15.39
N THR A 24 19.14 -6.62 14.83
CA THR A 24 19.45 -5.37 14.11
C THR A 24 20.02 -4.31 15.05
N ALA A 25 19.40 -4.13 16.21
CA ALA A 25 19.87 -3.20 17.24
C ALA A 25 21.29 -3.54 17.71
N GLU A 26 21.57 -4.80 17.99
CA GLU A 26 22.93 -5.26 18.35
C GLU A 26 23.97 -4.93 17.27
N ALA A 27 23.61 -5.15 16.00
CA ALA A 27 24.51 -4.82 14.88
C ALA A 27 24.80 -3.31 14.82
N ILE A 28 23.78 -2.47 15.01
CA ILE A 28 23.93 -1.01 15.03
C ILE A 28 24.78 -0.58 16.25
N VAL A 29 24.49 -1.11 17.44
CA VAL A 29 25.26 -0.79 18.66
C VAL A 29 26.73 -1.18 18.50
N ARG A 30 27.03 -2.36 17.94
CA ARG A 30 28.40 -2.75 17.62
C ARG A 30 29.09 -1.77 16.66
N ALA A 31 28.36 -1.27 15.66
CA ALA A 31 28.88 -0.26 14.74
C ALA A 31 29.17 1.07 15.44
N VAL A 32 28.23 1.54 16.31
CA VAL A 32 28.41 2.75 17.13
C VAL A 32 29.69 2.66 17.97
N VAL A 33 29.91 1.54 18.66
CA VAL A 33 31.12 1.31 19.48
C VAL A 33 32.37 1.29 18.60
N ARG A 34 32.38 0.59 17.47
CA ARG A 34 33.53 0.51 16.54
C ARG A 34 33.90 1.87 15.96
N CYS A 35 32.92 2.76 15.76
CA CYS A 35 33.14 4.11 15.25
C CYS A 35 33.51 5.11 16.36
N GLY A 36 33.62 4.70 17.61
CA GLY A 36 33.92 5.60 18.73
C GLY A 36 32.84 6.65 18.98
N LEU A 37 31.59 6.38 18.58
CA LEU A 37 30.48 7.30 18.77
C LEU A 37 29.99 7.26 20.24
N PRO A 38 29.41 8.36 20.76
CA PRO A 38 28.89 8.40 22.14
C PRO A 38 27.83 7.33 22.38
N GLY A 39 27.78 6.78 23.58
CA GLY A 39 26.67 5.96 24.04
C GLY A 39 25.36 6.72 23.98
N GLY A 40 24.25 6.03 23.62
CA GLY A 40 22.94 6.67 23.49
C GLY A 40 22.63 7.28 22.12
N VAL A 41 23.59 7.27 21.16
CA VAL A 41 23.33 7.66 19.77
C VAL A 41 22.23 6.81 19.11
N PHE A 42 22.16 5.54 19.47
CA PHE A 42 21.10 4.64 19.04
C PHE A 42 20.56 3.83 20.21
N ASN A 43 19.24 3.79 20.34
CA ASN A 43 18.55 2.96 21.33
C ASN A 43 17.34 2.29 20.69
N MET A 44 17.02 1.09 21.15
CA MET A 44 15.80 0.39 20.79
C MET A 44 14.98 0.07 22.03
N ILE A 45 13.68 0.32 21.95
CA ILE A 45 12.73 0.03 23.02
C ILE A 45 11.67 -0.95 22.52
N PHE A 46 11.17 -1.78 23.41
CA PHE A 46 10.19 -2.82 23.12
C PHE A 46 8.93 -2.57 23.95
N GLY A 47 7.77 -2.78 23.35
CA GLY A 47 6.46 -2.62 23.97
C GLY A 47 5.39 -2.25 22.94
N THR A 48 4.14 -2.55 23.27
CA THR A 48 2.99 -2.25 22.39
C THR A 48 2.49 -0.82 22.56
N ASP A 49 2.42 -0.32 23.80
CA ASP A 49 1.71 0.92 24.14
C ASP A 49 2.62 2.14 24.37
N ILE A 50 3.93 1.90 24.40
CA ILE A 50 4.93 2.94 24.69
C ILE A 50 5.12 3.97 23.55
N GLY A 51 4.56 3.74 22.36
CA GLY A 51 4.71 4.65 21.22
C GLY A 51 4.16 6.04 21.49
N ALA A 52 3.00 6.13 22.14
CA ALA A 52 2.39 7.40 22.52
C ALA A 52 3.20 8.14 23.58
N GLU A 53 3.76 7.43 24.54
CA GLU A 53 4.64 7.98 25.59
C GLU A 53 5.94 8.53 24.97
N LEU A 54 6.53 7.78 24.03
CA LEU A 54 7.72 8.22 23.31
C LEU A 54 7.47 9.54 22.58
N VAL A 55 6.33 9.66 21.87
CA VAL A 55 5.98 10.91 21.16
C VAL A 55 5.76 12.07 22.14
N ARG A 56 5.21 11.83 23.32
CA ARG A 56 5.00 12.87 24.35
C ARG A 56 6.30 13.26 25.08
N HIS A 57 7.32 12.42 25.05
CA HIS A 57 8.53 12.64 25.84
C HIS A 57 9.26 13.93 25.40
N PRO A 58 9.61 14.84 26.33
CA PRO A 58 10.14 16.17 25.99
C PRO A 58 11.47 16.14 25.23
N ALA A 59 12.29 15.11 25.41
CA ALA A 59 13.56 14.96 24.70
C ALA A 59 13.38 14.58 23.21
N ILE A 60 12.21 14.10 22.78
CA ILE A 60 11.96 13.78 21.38
C ILE A 60 11.64 15.06 20.60
N GLN A 61 12.38 15.29 19.52
CA GLN A 61 12.29 16.51 18.71
C GLN A 61 11.66 16.29 17.34
N ALA A 62 11.57 15.05 16.86
CA ALA A 62 10.90 14.67 15.63
C ALA A 62 10.48 13.19 15.70
N VAL A 63 9.47 12.81 14.94
CA VAL A 63 8.97 11.43 14.88
C VAL A 63 8.91 10.97 13.42
N GLY A 64 9.45 9.78 13.13
CA GLY A 64 9.20 9.03 11.91
C GLY A 64 8.25 7.87 12.19
N PHE A 65 7.25 7.67 11.37
CA PHE A 65 6.26 6.61 11.54
C PHE A 65 5.91 5.96 10.19
N THR A 66 5.81 4.64 10.18
CA THR A 66 5.22 3.89 9.07
C THR A 66 4.18 2.93 9.64
N GLY A 67 2.97 2.95 9.10
CA GLY A 67 1.89 2.09 9.56
C GLY A 67 0.49 2.54 9.11
N SER A 68 -0.54 2.14 9.85
CA SER A 68 -1.92 2.44 9.48
C SER A 68 -2.25 3.95 9.53
N LEU A 69 -3.20 4.36 8.69
CA LEU A 69 -3.71 5.74 8.67
C LEU A 69 -4.20 6.19 10.06
N ALA A 70 -4.93 5.31 10.77
CA ALA A 70 -5.42 5.61 12.11
C ALA A 70 -4.28 5.84 13.11
N GLY A 71 -3.25 4.98 13.09
CA GLY A 71 -2.06 5.10 13.95
C GLY A 71 -1.27 6.39 13.66
N GLY A 72 -1.04 6.68 12.38
CA GLY A 72 -0.32 7.89 11.97
C GLY A 72 -1.06 9.16 12.38
N LYS A 73 -2.37 9.24 12.15
CA LYS A 73 -3.20 10.38 12.58
C LYS A 73 -3.20 10.56 14.11
N ALA A 74 -3.29 9.47 14.87
CA ALA A 74 -3.25 9.54 16.34
C ALA A 74 -1.91 10.08 16.84
N LEU A 75 -0.78 9.58 16.30
CA LEU A 75 0.55 10.08 16.67
C LEU A 75 0.77 11.54 16.22
N TYR A 76 0.25 11.91 15.05
CA TYR A 76 0.29 13.30 14.59
C TYR A 76 -0.42 14.24 15.57
N GLN A 77 -1.63 13.89 16.00
CA GLN A 77 -2.36 14.68 16.99
C GLN A 77 -1.57 14.82 18.30
N LEU A 78 -0.98 13.74 18.80
CA LEU A 78 -0.14 13.78 19.99
C LEU A 78 1.08 14.69 19.82
N ALA A 79 1.75 14.65 18.68
CA ALA A 79 2.91 15.50 18.38
C ALA A 79 2.52 16.99 18.34
N GLN A 80 1.35 17.32 17.79
CA GLN A 80 0.84 18.69 17.69
C GLN A 80 0.30 19.24 19.03
N GLN A 81 -0.21 18.38 19.90
CA GLN A 81 -0.78 18.78 21.22
C GLN A 81 0.27 18.98 22.31
N ARG A 82 1.56 18.76 22.03
CA ARG A 82 2.64 19.04 22.98
C ARG A 82 2.73 20.52 23.27
N PRO A 83 3.19 20.94 24.50
CA PRO A 83 3.51 22.34 24.79
C PRO A 83 4.45 22.99 23.78
N GLN A 84 5.39 22.18 23.25
CA GLN A 84 6.22 22.51 22.10
C GLN A 84 5.95 21.46 21.01
N PRO A 85 5.15 21.79 19.96
CA PRO A 85 4.87 20.87 18.87
C PRO A 85 6.13 20.43 18.13
N ILE A 86 6.12 19.20 17.64
CA ILE A 86 7.25 18.62 16.90
C ILE A 86 6.78 18.07 15.53
N PRO A 87 7.67 18.04 14.53
CA PRO A 87 7.34 17.43 13.25
C PRO A 87 7.14 15.91 13.37
N LEU A 88 6.14 15.41 12.65
CA LEU A 88 5.92 13.98 12.45
C LEU A 88 5.93 13.69 10.95
N PHE A 89 6.81 12.80 10.53
CA PHE A 89 6.94 12.29 9.17
C PHE A 89 6.30 10.90 9.14
N ALA A 90 5.13 10.78 8.51
CA ALA A 90 4.37 9.55 8.51
C ALA A 90 4.11 9.03 7.10
N GLU A 91 4.51 7.78 6.86
CA GLU A 91 4.01 6.98 5.75
C GLU A 91 2.84 6.13 6.26
N MET A 92 1.69 6.32 5.65
CA MET A 92 0.44 5.69 6.08
C MET A 92 -0.16 4.85 4.96
N SER A 93 -1.33 4.24 5.22
CA SER A 93 -2.04 3.38 4.28
C SER A 93 -2.26 4.04 2.91
N ALA A 94 -2.08 3.27 1.84
CA ALA A 94 -2.34 3.66 0.46
C ALA A 94 -2.97 2.49 -0.32
N ILE A 95 -3.78 2.80 -1.34
CA ILE A 95 -4.36 1.78 -2.22
C ILE A 95 -3.60 1.64 -3.55
N ASN A 96 -2.71 2.58 -3.86
CA ASN A 96 -1.78 2.56 -4.98
C ASN A 96 -2.45 2.22 -6.32
N PRO A 97 -3.15 3.16 -6.94
CA PRO A 97 -3.88 2.88 -8.17
C PRO A 97 -2.94 2.48 -9.31
N LEU A 98 -3.33 1.43 -10.03
CA LEU A 98 -2.69 0.96 -11.24
C LEU A 98 -3.68 1.15 -12.39
N ILE A 99 -3.33 1.98 -13.36
CA ILE A 99 -4.16 2.39 -14.49
C ILE A 99 -3.66 1.66 -15.74
N ILE A 100 -4.57 1.05 -16.48
CA ILE A 100 -4.25 0.36 -17.72
C ILE A 100 -5.01 1.01 -18.86
N LEU A 101 -4.28 1.55 -19.83
CA LEU A 101 -4.84 2.24 -20.98
C LEU A 101 -5.22 1.28 -22.10
N PRO A 102 -6.08 1.71 -23.05
CA PRO A 102 -6.70 0.82 -24.03
C PRO A 102 -5.71 0.04 -24.90
N GLN A 103 -4.65 0.66 -25.41
CA GLN A 103 -3.69 -0.03 -26.26
C GLN A 103 -2.85 -1.05 -25.46
N ALA A 104 -2.48 -0.72 -24.23
CA ALA A 104 -1.82 -1.68 -23.35
C ALA A 104 -2.71 -2.91 -23.10
N LEU A 105 -4.02 -2.71 -22.86
CA LEU A 105 -4.99 -3.81 -22.74
C LEU A 105 -5.13 -4.62 -24.04
N GLN A 106 -5.09 -3.99 -25.20
CA GLN A 106 -5.20 -4.69 -26.47
C GLN A 106 -3.97 -5.53 -26.81
N THR A 107 -2.79 -5.02 -26.51
CA THR A 107 -1.52 -5.64 -26.91
C THR A 107 -0.99 -6.64 -25.88
N ARG A 108 -1.18 -6.41 -24.58
CA ARG A 108 -0.53 -7.16 -23.50
C ARG A 108 -1.49 -7.68 -22.42
N ALA A 109 -2.77 -7.88 -22.72
CA ALA A 109 -3.79 -8.22 -21.72
C ALA A 109 -3.37 -9.36 -20.78
N GLU A 110 -2.94 -10.50 -21.34
CA GLU A 110 -2.58 -11.69 -20.58
C GLU A 110 -1.29 -11.52 -19.78
N ALA A 111 -0.29 -10.85 -20.35
CA ALA A 111 0.96 -10.55 -19.65
C ALA A 111 0.70 -9.60 -18.47
N LEU A 112 -0.06 -8.52 -18.70
CA LEU A 112 -0.44 -7.57 -17.66
C LEU A 112 -1.21 -8.25 -16.51
N ALA A 113 -2.12 -9.16 -16.83
CA ALA A 113 -2.89 -9.90 -15.82
C ALA A 113 -1.99 -10.76 -14.93
N ASN A 114 -1.07 -11.52 -15.53
CA ASN A 114 -0.16 -12.41 -14.81
C ASN A 114 0.82 -11.62 -13.92
N GLU A 115 1.44 -10.59 -14.46
CA GLU A 115 2.40 -9.75 -13.76
C GLU A 115 1.74 -8.97 -12.62
N LEU A 116 0.50 -8.50 -12.83
CA LEU A 116 -0.28 -7.80 -11.81
C LEU A 116 -0.60 -8.71 -10.62
N VAL A 117 -1.03 -9.96 -10.87
CA VAL A 117 -1.27 -10.93 -9.79
C VAL A 117 0.03 -11.23 -9.03
N ALA A 118 1.14 -11.43 -9.74
CA ALA A 118 2.44 -11.60 -9.11
C ALA A 118 2.80 -10.39 -8.22
N SER A 119 2.53 -9.16 -8.69
CA SER A 119 2.78 -7.93 -7.93
C SER A 119 1.93 -7.84 -6.67
N PHE A 120 0.60 -7.96 -6.77
CA PHE A 120 -0.24 -7.76 -5.58
C PHE A 120 -0.26 -8.96 -4.61
N THR A 121 0.30 -10.12 -4.99
CA THR A 121 0.46 -11.28 -4.11
C THR A 121 1.87 -11.41 -3.52
N LEU A 122 2.84 -10.65 -4.01
CA LEU A 122 4.21 -10.67 -3.51
C LEU A 122 4.25 -10.44 -2.00
N GLY A 123 4.98 -11.30 -1.27
CA GLY A 123 5.06 -11.23 0.18
C GLY A 123 3.69 -11.36 0.89
N GLY A 124 2.73 -12.06 0.30
CA GLY A 124 1.37 -12.15 0.80
C GLY A 124 0.59 -10.85 0.69
N GLY A 125 0.95 -9.97 -0.25
CA GLY A 125 0.34 -8.65 -0.43
C GLY A 125 0.67 -7.67 0.70
N GLN A 126 1.75 -7.93 1.46
CA GLN A 126 2.15 -7.13 2.62
C GLN A 126 3.21 -6.07 2.28
N PHE A 127 3.01 -5.37 1.17
CA PHE A 127 3.83 -4.23 0.77
C PHE A 127 3.01 -2.94 0.80
N CYS A 128 3.59 -1.87 1.31
CA CYS A 128 2.98 -0.53 1.34
C CYS A 128 2.69 -0.01 -0.08
N THR A 129 3.43 -0.47 -1.08
CA THR A 129 3.24 -0.11 -2.50
C THR A 129 2.41 -1.13 -3.30
N ARG A 130 1.78 -2.12 -2.66
CA ARG A 130 0.92 -3.10 -3.33
C ARG A 130 -0.19 -2.41 -4.12
N PRO A 131 -0.40 -2.76 -5.43
CA PRO A 131 -1.52 -2.23 -6.21
C PRO A 131 -2.84 -2.81 -5.71
N GLY A 132 -3.59 -2.01 -4.95
CA GLY A 132 -4.88 -2.39 -4.37
C GLY A 132 -6.09 -1.97 -5.18
N LEU A 133 -5.89 -1.05 -6.14
CA LEU A 133 -6.92 -0.55 -7.06
C LEU A 133 -6.43 -0.64 -8.49
N ILE A 134 -7.20 -1.27 -9.36
CA ILE A 134 -6.96 -1.39 -10.79
C ILE A 134 -8.01 -0.56 -11.51
N LEU A 135 -7.60 0.43 -12.29
CA LEU A 135 -8.47 1.22 -13.15
C LEU A 135 -8.23 0.84 -14.60
N ALA A 136 -9.22 0.26 -15.24
CA ALA A 136 -9.11 -0.20 -16.64
C ALA A 136 -10.15 0.48 -17.51
N LEU A 137 -9.70 1.17 -18.59
CA LEU A 137 -10.61 1.76 -19.55
C LEU A 137 -11.29 0.68 -20.41
N ARG A 138 -12.58 0.84 -20.63
CA ARG A 138 -13.35 -0.07 -21.48
C ARG A 138 -12.84 -0.06 -22.92
N CYS A 139 -12.44 -1.22 -23.38
CA CYS A 139 -11.96 -1.45 -24.76
C CYS A 139 -12.05 -2.94 -25.12
N ALA A 140 -11.76 -3.30 -26.36
CA ALA A 140 -11.81 -4.69 -26.83
C ALA A 140 -10.87 -5.64 -26.06
N GLY A 141 -9.77 -5.13 -25.47
CA GLY A 141 -8.82 -5.94 -24.69
C GLY A 141 -9.25 -6.24 -23.26
N LEU A 142 -10.22 -5.49 -22.73
CA LEU A 142 -10.60 -5.56 -21.31
C LEU A 142 -11.12 -6.95 -20.90
N GLU A 143 -11.96 -7.58 -21.70
CA GLU A 143 -12.51 -8.91 -21.37
C GLU A 143 -11.44 -10.00 -21.38
N ARG A 144 -10.46 -9.93 -22.29
CA ARG A 144 -9.30 -10.84 -22.27
C ARG A 144 -8.47 -10.64 -21.00
N PHE A 145 -8.20 -9.38 -20.63
CA PHE A 145 -7.50 -9.04 -19.40
C PHE A 145 -8.23 -9.58 -18.17
N LYS A 146 -9.53 -9.35 -18.04
CA LYS A 146 -10.37 -9.85 -16.92
C LYS A 146 -10.34 -11.37 -16.86
N SER A 147 -10.51 -12.04 -17.97
CA SER A 147 -10.47 -13.51 -18.04
C SER A 147 -9.12 -14.07 -17.57
N ALA A 148 -8.02 -13.50 -18.06
CA ALA A 148 -6.67 -13.90 -17.66
C ALA A 148 -6.42 -13.58 -16.19
N LEU A 149 -6.85 -12.40 -15.72
CA LEU A 149 -6.70 -11.97 -14.33
C LEU A 149 -7.43 -12.93 -13.37
N CYS A 150 -8.68 -13.28 -13.68
CA CYS A 150 -9.46 -14.23 -12.90
C CYS A 150 -8.83 -15.63 -12.89
N ALA A 151 -8.36 -16.12 -14.04
CA ALA A 151 -7.70 -17.42 -14.15
C ALA A 151 -6.40 -17.47 -13.32
N THR A 152 -5.58 -16.42 -13.39
CA THR A 152 -4.33 -16.33 -12.63
C THR A 152 -4.58 -16.25 -11.12
N VAL A 153 -5.58 -15.46 -10.71
CA VAL A 153 -6.01 -15.41 -9.30
C VAL A 153 -6.49 -16.78 -8.83
N ALA A 154 -7.30 -17.48 -9.61
CA ALA A 154 -7.82 -18.81 -9.24
C ALA A 154 -6.72 -19.85 -9.00
N GLY A 155 -5.58 -19.74 -9.71
CA GLY A 155 -4.39 -20.57 -9.53
C GLY A 155 -3.49 -20.16 -8.35
N SER A 156 -3.74 -19.02 -7.69
CA SER A 156 -2.87 -18.50 -6.64
C SER A 156 -2.97 -19.33 -5.36
N THR A 157 -1.81 -19.65 -4.78
CA THR A 157 -1.73 -20.37 -3.50
C THR A 157 -2.01 -19.46 -2.30
N PRO A 158 -2.56 -20.00 -1.20
CA PRO A 158 -2.78 -19.25 0.04
C PRO A 158 -1.47 -18.73 0.64
N GLN A 159 -1.52 -17.56 1.23
CA GLN A 159 -0.36 -16.84 1.78
C GLN A 159 -0.39 -16.79 3.31
N VAL A 160 0.76 -16.94 3.94
CA VAL A 160 0.91 -16.70 5.38
C VAL A 160 1.19 -15.22 5.60
N LEU A 161 0.39 -14.55 6.45
CA LEU A 161 0.63 -13.17 6.82
C LEU A 161 1.53 -13.11 8.07
N LEU A 162 2.09 -11.93 8.33
CA LEU A 162 3.10 -11.70 9.37
C LEU A 162 2.71 -12.26 10.74
N ASN A 163 1.45 -12.05 11.13
CA ASN A 163 0.92 -12.52 12.44
C ASN A 163 -0.61 -12.64 12.40
N ALA A 164 -1.16 -13.19 13.48
CA ALA A 164 -2.61 -13.37 13.62
C ALA A 164 -3.42 -12.05 13.56
N PRO A 165 -3.01 -10.94 14.22
CA PRO A 165 -3.66 -9.65 14.05
C PRO A 165 -3.72 -9.14 12.61
N THR A 166 -2.64 -9.27 11.83
CA THR A 166 -2.62 -8.88 10.41
C THR A 166 -3.62 -9.70 9.61
N LEU A 167 -3.65 -11.02 9.83
CA LEU A 167 -4.62 -11.91 9.18
C LEU A 167 -6.07 -11.55 9.58
N GLN A 168 -6.30 -11.21 10.83
CA GLN A 168 -7.62 -10.79 11.31
C GLN A 168 -8.08 -9.51 10.64
N HIS A 169 -7.22 -8.49 10.53
CA HIS A 169 -7.53 -7.25 9.84
C HIS A 169 -7.80 -7.49 8.34
N TYR A 170 -7.01 -8.33 7.69
CA TYR A 170 -7.29 -8.75 6.31
C TYR A 170 -8.69 -9.35 6.17
N ARG A 171 -9.05 -10.31 7.04
CA ARG A 171 -10.37 -10.94 7.02
C ARG A 171 -11.52 -9.96 7.30
N GLN A 172 -11.31 -8.99 8.19
CA GLN A 172 -12.28 -7.93 8.45
C GLN A 172 -12.50 -7.04 7.21
N GLY A 173 -11.41 -6.65 6.53
CA GLY A 173 -11.50 -5.89 5.28
C GLY A 173 -12.22 -6.66 4.19
N VAL A 174 -11.92 -7.95 4.03
CA VAL A 174 -12.63 -8.84 3.09
C VAL A 174 -14.12 -8.95 3.42
N ALA A 175 -14.47 -9.10 4.71
CA ALA A 175 -15.86 -9.16 5.13
C ALA A 175 -16.62 -7.85 4.87
N ALA A 176 -15.96 -6.71 5.06
CA ALA A 176 -16.53 -5.41 4.75
C ALA A 176 -16.82 -5.25 3.25
N LEU A 177 -15.87 -5.65 2.39
CA LEU A 177 -16.09 -5.65 0.93
C LEU A 177 -17.23 -6.58 0.53
N ALA A 178 -17.28 -7.79 1.12
CA ALA A 178 -18.35 -8.76 0.84
C ALA A 178 -19.75 -8.30 1.28
N ALA A 179 -19.82 -7.42 2.26
CA ALA A 179 -21.09 -6.86 2.74
C ALA A 179 -21.57 -5.65 1.91
N HIS A 180 -20.73 -5.10 1.05
CA HIS A 180 -21.10 -3.94 0.24
C HIS A 180 -22.02 -4.36 -0.92
N PRO A 181 -23.17 -3.69 -1.13
CA PRO A 181 -24.21 -4.16 -2.06
C PRO A 181 -23.82 -4.06 -3.54
N ARG A 182 -22.79 -3.27 -3.87
CA ARG A 182 -22.35 -3.02 -5.25
C ARG A 182 -20.92 -3.48 -5.52
N ILE A 183 -20.33 -4.25 -4.61
CA ILE A 183 -19.00 -4.86 -4.81
C ILE A 183 -19.21 -6.35 -5.07
N GLU A 184 -18.63 -6.85 -6.15
CA GLU A 184 -18.75 -8.23 -6.58
C GLU A 184 -17.39 -8.94 -6.51
N LYS A 185 -17.39 -10.18 -6.03
CA LYS A 185 -16.19 -10.99 -6.06
C LYS A 185 -16.02 -11.63 -7.44
N LEU A 186 -14.98 -11.25 -8.17
CA LEU A 186 -14.67 -11.78 -9.49
C LEU A 186 -13.95 -13.13 -9.43
N ALA A 187 -12.96 -13.24 -8.55
CA ALA A 187 -12.17 -14.47 -8.44
C ALA A 187 -11.62 -14.65 -7.02
N SER A 188 -11.32 -15.90 -6.69
CA SER A 188 -10.61 -16.28 -5.47
C SER A 188 -9.58 -17.35 -5.79
N GLY A 189 -8.42 -17.28 -5.17
CA GLY A 189 -7.38 -18.28 -5.23
C GLY A 189 -7.78 -19.58 -4.52
N ILE A 190 -6.84 -20.51 -4.43
CA ILE A 190 -7.01 -21.79 -3.72
C ILE A 190 -7.44 -21.50 -2.28
N ALA A 191 -8.35 -22.32 -1.76
CA ALA A 191 -8.90 -22.17 -0.41
C ALA A 191 -7.79 -22.14 0.66
N ALA A 192 -7.87 -21.17 1.56
CA ALA A 192 -6.87 -20.95 2.60
C ALA A 192 -7.17 -21.76 3.85
N GLY A 193 -6.12 -22.28 4.50
CA GLY A 193 -6.22 -22.86 5.84
C GLY A 193 -6.44 -21.79 6.93
N ALA A 194 -6.59 -22.24 8.17
CA ALA A 194 -6.96 -21.37 9.30
C ALA A 194 -5.98 -20.20 9.53
N GLY A 195 -4.68 -20.39 9.29
CA GLY A 195 -3.63 -19.40 9.49
C GLY A 195 -3.22 -18.61 8.23
N GLN A 196 -3.96 -18.76 7.12
CA GLN A 196 -3.59 -18.23 5.82
C GLN A 196 -4.61 -17.23 5.28
N ALA A 197 -4.15 -16.34 4.40
CA ALA A 197 -4.96 -15.44 3.58
C ALA A 197 -5.15 -16.04 2.18
N GLN A 198 -6.37 -16.01 1.68
CA GLN A 198 -6.71 -16.37 0.31
C GLN A 198 -6.52 -15.16 -0.60
N THR A 199 -5.94 -15.35 -1.78
CA THR A 199 -5.89 -14.29 -2.80
C THR A 199 -7.29 -13.99 -3.31
N LEU A 200 -7.65 -12.70 -3.40
CA LEU A 200 -8.99 -12.27 -3.82
C LEU A 200 -8.92 -11.14 -4.84
N LEU A 201 -9.83 -11.21 -5.80
CA LEU A 201 -10.09 -10.14 -6.75
C LEU A 201 -11.57 -9.76 -6.65
N TRP A 202 -11.81 -8.47 -6.46
CA TRP A 202 -13.14 -7.89 -6.40
C TRP A 202 -13.35 -6.89 -7.52
N GLN A 203 -14.59 -6.58 -7.86
CA GLN A 203 -14.98 -5.51 -8.78
C GLN A 203 -15.91 -4.54 -8.06
N ALA A 204 -15.67 -3.24 -8.23
CA ALA A 204 -16.55 -2.18 -7.75
C ALA A 204 -16.98 -1.29 -8.91
N GLN A 205 -17.99 -0.47 -8.65
CA GLN A 205 -18.51 0.48 -9.63
C GLN A 205 -17.74 1.80 -9.54
N VAL A 206 -17.53 2.43 -10.68
CA VAL A 206 -16.78 3.70 -10.75
C VAL A 206 -17.51 4.84 -10.03
N GLU A 207 -18.84 4.79 -9.97
CA GLU A 207 -19.66 5.78 -9.27
C GLU A 207 -19.37 5.81 -7.78
N ASP A 208 -19.05 4.65 -7.17
CA ASP A 208 -18.69 4.56 -5.75
C ASP A 208 -17.35 5.23 -5.48
N LEU A 209 -16.37 5.09 -6.38
CA LEU A 209 -15.11 5.84 -6.28
C LEU A 209 -15.32 7.34 -6.43
N LEU A 210 -16.18 7.76 -7.36
CA LEU A 210 -16.53 9.18 -7.58
C LEU A 210 -17.30 9.77 -6.40
N ALA A 211 -18.16 8.95 -5.76
CA ALA A 211 -18.85 9.31 -4.53
C ALA A 211 -17.91 9.32 -3.29
N GLN A 212 -16.64 9.00 -3.47
CA GLN A 212 -15.63 8.92 -2.40
C GLN A 212 -16.02 7.92 -1.31
N ASP A 213 -16.56 6.77 -1.68
CA ASP A 213 -16.86 5.71 -0.74
C ASP A 213 -15.61 5.36 0.08
N THR A 214 -15.71 5.49 1.39
CA THR A 214 -14.58 5.30 2.31
C THR A 214 -14.05 3.88 2.30
N LEU A 215 -14.88 2.88 2.03
CA LEU A 215 -14.45 1.48 1.96
C LEU A 215 -13.52 1.27 0.77
N LEU A 216 -13.82 1.87 -0.39
CA LEU A 216 -12.99 1.76 -1.60
C LEU A 216 -11.67 2.53 -1.50
N GLN A 217 -11.57 3.46 -0.58
CA GLN A 217 -10.36 4.22 -0.28
C GLN A 217 -9.59 3.65 0.93
N THR A 218 -10.12 2.60 1.55
CA THR A 218 -9.49 1.94 2.70
C THR A 218 -8.61 0.80 2.23
N GLU A 219 -7.36 0.81 2.67
CA GLU A 219 -6.43 -0.28 2.39
C GLU A 219 -6.86 -1.57 3.09
N VAL A 220 -6.95 -2.66 2.33
CA VAL A 220 -7.04 -4.02 2.86
C VAL A 220 -5.69 -4.69 2.71
N PHE A 221 -4.87 -4.67 3.76
CA PHE A 221 -3.48 -5.11 3.73
C PHE A 221 -3.38 -6.63 3.64
N GLY A 222 -3.01 -7.14 2.44
CA GLY A 222 -2.96 -8.56 2.13
C GLY A 222 -3.14 -8.83 0.63
N PRO A 223 -3.24 -10.10 0.19
CA PRO A 223 -3.25 -10.48 -1.23
C PRO A 223 -4.63 -10.24 -1.88
N LEU A 224 -5.02 -8.97 -2.00
CA LEU A 224 -6.32 -8.53 -2.55
C LEU A 224 -6.14 -7.35 -3.48
N SER A 225 -6.89 -7.30 -4.56
CA SER A 225 -7.02 -6.12 -5.41
C SER A 225 -8.46 -5.90 -5.85
N LEU A 226 -8.79 -4.66 -6.18
CA LEU A 226 -10.11 -4.20 -6.60
C LEU A 226 -10.04 -3.70 -8.04
N LEU A 227 -10.81 -4.27 -8.95
CA LEU A 227 -10.95 -3.81 -10.32
C LEU A 227 -12.12 -2.83 -10.44
N VAL A 228 -11.90 -1.72 -11.12
CA VAL A 228 -12.92 -0.76 -11.51
C VAL A 228 -12.78 -0.46 -12.98
N GLU A 229 -13.85 -0.73 -13.72
CA GLU A 229 -13.95 -0.38 -15.12
C GLU A 229 -14.35 1.08 -15.26
N VAL A 230 -13.71 1.76 -16.21
CA VAL A 230 -13.92 3.19 -16.48
C VAL A 230 -14.39 3.35 -17.92
N ASP A 231 -15.44 4.12 -18.15
CA ASP A 231 -16.08 4.21 -19.46
C ASP A 231 -15.26 5.03 -20.46
N ASP A 232 -14.71 6.16 -20.00
CA ASP A 232 -14.00 7.09 -20.86
C ASP A 232 -12.87 7.86 -20.11
N GLU A 233 -12.13 8.65 -20.88
CA GLU A 233 -11.04 9.49 -20.38
C GLU A 233 -11.51 10.52 -19.33
N ALA A 234 -12.68 11.13 -19.52
CA ALA A 234 -13.18 12.15 -18.61
C ALA A 234 -13.49 11.55 -17.24
N GLN A 235 -14.12 10.37 -17.22
CA GLN A 235 -14.41 9.62 -16.02
C GLN A 235 -13.12 9.15 -15.33
N LEU A 236 -12.12 8.66 -16.08
CA LEU A 236 -10.82 8.29 -15.53
C LEU A 236 -10.14 9.47 -14.83
N LYS A 237 -10.11 10.63 -15.48
CA LYS A 237 -9.54 11.85 -14.89
C LYS A 237 -10.30 12.29 -13.63
N ALA A 238 -11.62 12.15 -13.63
CA ALA A 238 -12.44 12.45 -12.46
C ALA A 238 -12.11 11.52 -11.29
N VAL A 239 -11.98 10.20 -11.55
CA VAL A 239 -11.58 9.21 -10.54
C VAL A 239 -10.20 9.52 -9.98
N VAL A 240 -9.20 9.81 -10.82
CA VAL A 240 -7.84 10.16 -10.36
C VAL A 240 -7.87 11.42 -9.47
N LYS A 241 -8.63 12.43 -9.85
CA LYS A 241 -8.79 13.66 -9.03
C LYS A 241 -9.45 13.39 -7.68
N ALA A 242 -10.43 12.48 -7.65
CA ALA A 242 -11.14 12.12 -6.42
C ALA A 242 -10.31 11.28 -5.43
N GLN A 243 -9.21 10.63 -5.91
CA GLN A 243 -8.33 9.86 -5.04
C GLN A 243 -7.68 10.73 -3.96
N GLN A 244 -7.52 10.16 -2.77
CA GLN A 244 -6.63 10.70 -1.73
C GLN A 244 -5.16 10.57 -2.16
N GLY A 245 -4.23 11.13 -1.36
CA GLY A 245 -2.79 10.94 -1.58
C GLY A 245 -2.39 9.47 -1.51
N GLN A 246 -1.49 9.05 -2.40
CA GLN A 246 -1.02 7.68 -2.57
C GLN A 246 0.51 7.61 -2.44
N LEU A 247 1.06 6.44 -2.12
CA LEU A 247 2.51 6.23 -2.19
C LEU A 247 2.96 6.12 -3.64
N THR A 248 2.25 5.31 -4.42
CA THR A 248 2.53 5.11 -5.83
C THR A 248 1.28 5.22 -6.69
N ALA A 249 1.46 5.61 -7.94
CA ALA A 249 0.49 5.42 -9.02
C ALA A 249 1.22 4.79 -10.20
N THR A 250 0.60 3.81 -10.84
CA THR A 250 1.19 3.12 -11.99
C THR A 250 0.35 3.33 -13.23
N LEU A 251 0.99 3.57 -14.36
CA LEU A 251 0.35 3.74 -15.66
C LEU A 251 0.94 2.75 -16.66
N HIS A 252 0.11 1.84 -17.18
CA HIS A 252 0.44 0.97 -18.30
C HIS A 252 -0.14 1.54 -19.59
N ALA A 253 0.73 1.79 -20.57
CA ALA A 253 0.39 2.41 -21.85
C ALA A 253 1.29 1.90 -22.96
N GLU A 254 0.81 1.97 -24.19
CA GLU A 254 1.57 1.82 -25.43
C GLU A 254 1.75 3.17 -26.13
N ALA A 255 2.47 3.18 -27.25
CA ALA A 255 2.75 4.42 -27.99
C ALA A 255 1.49 5.21 -28.36
N ASP A 256 0.44 4.51 -28.80
CA ASP A 256 -0.81 5.13 -29.22
C ASP A 256 -1.66 5.66 -28.05
N ASP A 257 -1.36 5.22 -26.82
CA ASP A 257 -1.95 5.79 -25.59
C ASP A 257 -1.25 7.11 -25.18
N GLY A 258 -0.18 7.52 -25.85
CA GLY A 258 0.67 8.64 -25.48
C GLY A 258 -0.06 9.94 -25.12
N PRO A 259 -1.02 10.42 -25.95
CA PRO A 259 -1.76 11.64 -25.63
C PRO A 259 -2.56 11.54 -24.32
N LEU A 260 -3.22 10.40 -24.08
CA LEU A 260 -3.98 10.15 -22.85
C LEU A 260 -3.03 10.03 -21.65
N ALA A 261 -1.95 9.28 -21.77
CA ALA A 261 -0.92 9.15 -20.74
C ALA A 261 -0.35 10.52 -20.34
N ALA A 262 0.01 11.36 -21.32
CA ALA A 262 0.49 12.72 -21.08
C ALA A 262 -0.52 13.60 -20.33
N SER A 263 -1.82 13.42 -20.61
CA SER A 263 -2.88 14.19 -19.95
C SER A 263 -3.14 13.74 -18.50
N LEU A 264 -2.85 12.47 -18.18
CA LEU A 264 -3.00 11.90 -16.82
C LEU A 264 -1.80 12.20 -15.94
N LEU A 265 -0.61 12.28 -16.50
CA LEU A 265 0.64 12.40 -15.74
C LEU A 265 0.64 13.55 -14.72
N PRO A 266 0.22 14.79 -15.05
CA PRO A 266 0.16 15.86 -14.06
C PRO A 266 -0.75 15.53 -12.87
N LEU A 267 -1.91 14.92 -13.14
CA LEU A 267 -2.87 14.54 -12.11
C LEU A 267 -2.31 13.45 -11.18
N LEU A 268 -1.58 12.48 -11.75
CA LEU A 268 -0.95 11.42 -10.98
C LEU A 268 0.19 11.96 -10.11
N CYS A 269 0.98 12.91 -10.62
CA CYS A 269 2.05 13.57 -9.87
C CYS A 269 1.52 14.39 -8.67
N GLU A 270 0.29 14.91 -8.75
CA GLU A 270 -0.36 15.59 -7.62
C GLU A 270 -0.83 14.60 -6.54
N LYS A 271 -1.07 13.34 -6.91
CA LYS A 271 -1.68 12.34 -6.02
C LYS A 271 -0.69 11.34 -5.44
N ALA A 272 0.43 11.08 -6.11
CA ALA A 272 1.35 10.02 -5.71
C ALA A 272 2.78 10.53 -5.51
N GLY A 273 3.44 10.01 -4.49
CA GLY A 273 4.86 10.30 -4.24
C GLY A 273 5.78 9.73 -5.32
N ARG A 274 5.33 8.69 -6.02
CA ARG A 274 6.05 8.08 -7.16
C ARG A 274 5.06 7.65 -8.24
N VAL A 275 5.33 8.04 -9.47
CA VAL A 275 4.59 7.58 -10.66
C VAL A 275 5.46 6.62 -11.45
N LEU A 276 4.94 5.40 -11.71
CA LEU A 276 5.61 4.37 -12.50
C LEU A 276 4.97 4.27 -13.87
N PHE A 277 5.79 3.95 -14.86
CA PHE A 277 5.35 3.74 -16.23
C PHE A 277 5.77 2.35 -16.71
N ASN A 278 4.79 1.53 -17.16
CA ASN A 278 5.00 0.17 -17.65
C ASN A 278 5.79 -0.74 -16.69
N GLY A 279 5.66 -0.53 -15.39
CA GLY A 279 6.26 -1.35 -14.34
C GLY A 279 5.24 -1.70 -13.28
N TYR A 280 5.69 -2.31 -12.17
CA TYR A 280 4.82 -2.65 -11.04
C TYR A 280 5.36 -2.03 -9.75
N PRO A 281 4.48 -1.54 -8.86
CA PRO A 281 4.91 -0.74 -7.72
C PRO A 281 5.42 -1.59 -6.55
N THR A 282 5.06 -2.88 -6.48
CA THR A 282 5.43 -3.73 -5.34
C THR A 282 6.93 -3.98 -5.31
N GLY A 283 7.56 -3.66 -4.17
CA GLY A 283 9.01 -3.79 -3.99
C GLY A 283 9.85 -2.69 -4.65
N VAL A 284 9.23 -1.61 -5.13
CA VAL A 284 9.95 -0.44 -5.65
C VAL A 284 10.33 0.47 -4.48
N GLU A 285 11.63 0.77 -4.36
CA GLU A 285 12.21 1.68 -3.36
C GLU A 285 12.45 3.08 -3.91
#